data_3943ef725e8eab552e30d87c1bd45a73
#
_entry.id   3943ef725e8eab552e30d87c1bd45a73
#
_cell.length_a   1.000
_cell.length_b   1.000
_cell.length_c   1.000
_cell.angle_alpha   90.00
_cell.angle_beta   90.00
_cell.angle_gamma   90.00
#
_symmetry.space_group_name_H-M   'P 1'
#
loop_
_entity.id
_entity.type
_entity.pdbx_description
1 polymer ?
#
loop_
_entity_poly.entity_id
_entity_poly.type
_entity_poly.pdbx_seq_one_letter_code
_entity_poly.pdbx_strand_id
1 'polypeptide(L)'
;MDTPPITSPAKPPLEDPLHEKEIFANEVTSIGSIHGNIAITLANTRFDEQVGSNQPKAQRVIAARLILTNPAANQLLQSLQRLAAQSAAAQSATNKESN
;
A
#
# COMPACT_ATOMS: atom_id res chain seq x y z
N MET A 1 31.09 -31.02 22.03
CA MET A 1 29.69 -30.66 22.00
C MET A 1 29.47 -29.65 20.91
N ASP A 2 28.78 -30.05 19.90
CA ASP A 2 28.63 -29.21 18.70
C ASP A 2 27.60 -28.13 18.93
N THR A 3 28.07 -26.88 18.86
CA THR A 3 27.15 -25.76 18.84
C THR A 3 26.41 -25.80 17.50
N PRO A 4 25.07 -25.77 17.52
CA PRO A 4 24.36 -25.71 16.25
C PRO A 4 24.77 -24.45 15.50
N PRO A 5 24.88 -24.50 14.17
CA PRO A 5 25.23 -23.31 13.42
C PRO A 5 24.22 -22.21 13.69
N ILE A 6 24.73 -20.99 13.90
CA ILE A 6 23.85 -19.85 14.07
C ILE A 6 23.27 -19.54 12.70
N THR A 7 22.09 -20.10 12.45
CA THR A 7 21.30 -19.69 11.30
C THR A 7 20.45 -18.49 11.72
N SER A 8 20.30 -17.51 10.83
CA SER A 8 19.33 -16.46 11.06
C SER A 8 17.99 -17.10 11.40
N PRO A 9 17.34 -16.68 12.48
CA PRO A 9 16.05 -17.25 12.81
C PRO A 9 15.10 -17.07 11.63
N ALA A 10 14.39 -18.11 11.27
CA ALA A 10 13.34 -17.99 10.26
C ALA A 10 12.36 -16.92 10.71
N LYS A 11 11.80 -16.19 9.76
CA LYS A 11 10.76 -15.22 10.10
C LYS A 11 9.64 -15.94 10.83
N PRO A 12 9.11 -15.35 11.90
CA PRO A 12 7.95 -15.90 12.54
C PRO A 12 6.79 -16.05 11.55
N PRO A 13 5.91 -17.02 11.74
CA PRO A 13 4.76 -17.16 10.85
C PRO A 13 3.89 -15.91 10.91
N LEU A 14 3.34 -15.55 9.76
CA LEU A 14 2.42 -14.42 9.67
C LEU A 14 1.06 -14.85 10.20
N GLU A 15 0.54 -14.11 11.16
CA GLU A 15 -0.74 -14.39 11.78
C GLU A 15 -1.65 -13.17 11.70
N ASP A 16 -2.93 -13.41 11.60
CA ASP A 16 -3.95 -12.36 11.57
C ASP A 16 -5.04 -12.68 12.60
N PRO A 17 -4.68 -12.65 13.90
CA PRO A 17 -5.62 -13.06 14.95
C PRO A 17 -6.82 -12.13 15.07
N LEU A 18 -6.68 -10.88 14.65
CA LEU A 18 -7.75 -9.89 14.75
C LEU A 18 -8.58 -9.79 13.47
N HIS A 19 -8.24 -10.58 12.45
CA HIS A 19 -8.91 -10.54 11.14
C HIS A 19 -9.02 -9.12 10.62
N GLU A 20 -7.86 -8.50 10.39
CA GLU A 20 -7.79 -7.12 9.95
C GLU A 20 -8.51 -6.92 8.62
N LYS A 21 -9.26 -5.84 8.53
CA LYS A 21 -10.03 -5.54 7.34
C LYS A 21 -9.15 -4.92 6.27
N GLU A 22 -9.48 -5.21 5.02
CA GLU A 22 -8.85 -4.52 3.92
C GLU A 22 -9.30 -3.06 3.89
N ILE A 23 -8.35 -2.18 3.60
CA ILE A 23 -8.62 -0.76 3.49
C ILE A 23 -8.45 -0.36 2.04
N PHE A 24 -9.50 0.20 1.45
CA PHE A 24 -9.43 0.75 0.11
C PHE A 24 -9.02 2.21 0.16
N ALA A 25 -8.07 2.59 -0.68
CA ALA A 25 -7.66 3.98 -0.84
C ALA A 25 -7.30 4.21 -2.31
N ASN A 26 -7.70 5.36 -2.82
CA ASN A 26 -7.39 5.72 -4.21
C ASN A 26 -6.46 6.92 -4.33
N GLU A 27 -5.94 7.41 -3.19
CA GLU A 27 -5.07 8.57 -3.19
C GLU A 27 -4.05 8.48 -2.06
N VAL A 28 -2.82 8.90 -2.34
CA VAL A 28 -1.81 9.16 -1.31
C VAL A 28 -1.75 10.67 -1.15
N THR A 29 -2.23 11.18 -0.02
CA THR A 29 -2.33 12.63 0.18
C THR A 29 -1.03 13.23 0.67
N SER A 30 -0.28 12.48 1.48
CA SER A 30 0.98 12.99 2.01
C SER A 30 1.90 11.85 2.41
N ILE A 31 3.19 12.12 2.29
CA ILE A 31 4.26 11.26 2.79
C ILE A 31 5.20 12.18 3.53
N GLY A 32 5.52 11.84 4.77
CA GLY A 32 6.41 12.64 5.58
C GLY A 32 7.19 11.80 6.56
N SER A 33 7.91 12.48 7.44
CA SER A 33 8.71 11.83 8.48
C SER A 33 8.19 12.25 9.84
N ILE A 34 7.97 11.28 10.71
CA ILE A 34 7.58 11.52 12.10
C ILE A 34 8.50 10.69 12.99
N HIS A 35 9.28 11.36 13.82
CA HIS A 35 10.21 10.71 14.77
C HIS A 35 11.10 9.67 14.08
N GLY A 36 11.61 10.00 12.89
CA GLY A 36 12.49 9.10 12.15
C GLY A 36 11.79 7.99 11.39
N ASN A 37 10.47 7.90 11.49
CA ASN A 37 9.67 6.93 10.75
C ASN A 37 8.96 7.60 9.58
N ILE A 38 8.53 6.80 8.62
CA ILE A 38 7.82 7.30 7.44
C ILE A 38 6.32 7.26 7.74
N ALA A 39 5.67 8.40 7.56
CA ALA A 39 4.22 8.52 7.74
C ALA A 39 3.56 8.70 6.38
N ILE A 40 2.58 7.85 6.08
CA ILE A 40 1.84 7.87 4.82
C ILE A 40 0.37 8.06 5.14
N THR A 41 -0.24 9.07 4.52
CA THR A 41 -1.68 9.30 4.65
C THR A 41 -2.37 8.91 3.37
N LEU A 42 -3.33 8.01 3.50
CA LEU A 42 -4.13 7.50 2.39
C LEU A 42 -5.55 8.06 2.48
N ALA A 43 -6.14 8.34 1.35
CA ALA A 43 -7.48 8.90 1.31
C ALA A 43 -8.34 8.25 0.24
N ASN A 44 -9.63 8.40 0.40
CA ASN A 44 -10.63 8.03 -0.59
C ASN A 44 -11.39 9.26 -1.02
N THR A 45 -11.62 9.37 -2.32
CA THR A 45 -12.57 10.33 -2.86
C THR A 45 -13.90 9.62 -3.05
N ARG A 46 -14.92 10.16 -2.42
CA ARG A 46 -16.30 9.67 -2.53
C ARG A 46 -17.15 10.70 -3.25
N PHE A 47 -18.13 10.20 -3.98
CA PHE A 47 -19.14 11.04 -4.60
C PHE A 47 -20.46 10.78 -3.89
N ASP A 48 -20.94 11.77 -3.13
CA ASP A 48 -22.19 11.67 -2.44
C ASP A 48 -23.27 12.38 -3.26
N GLU A 49 -24.35 11.66 -3.57
CA GLU A 49 -25.51 12.26 -4.19
C GLU A 49 -26.32 12.97 -3.10
N GLN A 50 -26.43 14.28 -3.26
CA GLN A 50 -27.30 15.04 -2.37
C GLN A 50 -28.71 15.03 -2.94
N VAL A 51 -29.70 14.80 -2.07
CA VAL A 51 -31.10 14.83 -2.45
C VAL A 51 -31.44 16.24 -2.94
N GLY A 52 -31.96 16.34 -4.18
CA GLY A 52 -32.30 17.61 -4.78
C GLY A 52 -31.18 18.31 -5.52
N SER A 53 -29.99 17.71 -5.57
CA SER A 53 -28.87 18.26 -6.32
C SER A 53 -28.62 17.43 -7.57
N ASN A 54 -28.42 18.10 -8.70
CA ASN A 54 -28.12 17.43 -9.97
C ASN A 54 -26.64 17.06 -10.11
N GLN A 55 -25.79 17.51 -9.16
CA GLN A 55 -24.37 17.24 -9.22
C GLN A 55 -23.93 16.51 -7.95
N PRO A 56 -23.27 15.36 -8.09
CA PRO A 56 -22.70 14.68 -6.95
C PRO A 56 -21.61 15.55 -6.32
N LYS A 57 -21.57 15.60 -5.00
CA LYS A 57 -20.54 16.33 -4.28
C LYS A 57 -19.40 15.38 -3.99
N ALA A 58 -18.19 15.76 -4.41
CA ALA A 58 -17.01 15.01 -4.12
C ALA A 58 -16.54 15.29 -2.69
N GLN A 59 -16.24 14.24 -1.94
CA GLN A 59 -15.64 14.34 -0.61
C GLN A 59 -14.38 13.51 -0.54
N ARG A 60 -13.33 14.10 0.02
CA ARG A 60 -12.09 13.38 0.29
C ARG A 60 -12.05 13.04 1.78
N VAL A 61 -11.94 11.77 2.08
CA VAL A 61 -11.88 11.30 3.47
C VAL A 61 -10.61 10.50 3.68
N ILE A 62 -10.01 10.65 4.85
CA ILE A 62 -8.82 9.89 5.20
C ILE A 62 -9.23 8.44 5.41
N ALA A 63 -8.60 7.52 4.67
CA ALA A 63 -8.86 6.10 4.79
C ALA A 63 -7.96 5.46 5.85
N ALA A 64 -6.70 5.86 5.90
CA ALA A 64 -5.73 5.30 6.83
C ALA A 64 -4.50 6.19 6.94
N ARG A 65 -3.83 6.09 8.08
CA ARG A 65 -2.50 6.63 8.28
C ARG A 65 -1.57 5.49 8.66
N LEU A 66 -0.47 5.38 7.92
CA LEU A 66 0.51 4.33 8.16
C LEU A 66 1.78 4.95 8.70
N ILE A 67 2.33 4.35 9.74
CA ILE A 67 3.65 4.71 10.24
C ILE A 67 4.54 3.51 10.03
N LEU A 68 5.57 3.68 9.20
CA LEU A 68 6.48 2.59 8.83
C LEU A 68 7.89 2.93 9.31
N THR A 69 8.62 1.92 9.78
CA THR A 69 10.06 2.08 9.96
C THR A 69 10.73 2.27 8.60
N ASN A 70 11.93 2.83 8.60
CA ASN A 70 12.67 3.00 7.35
C ASN A 70 12.87 1.69 6.58
N PRO A 71 13.25 0.57 7.23
CA PRO A 71 13.34 -0.70 6.52
C PRO A 71 12.01 -1.15 5.92
N ALA A 72 10.89 -0.99 6.65
CA ALA A 72 9.58 -1.37 6.13
C ALA A 72 9.18 -0.50 4.94
N ALA A 73 9.46 0.80 5.01
CA ALA A 73 9.19 1.71 3.90
C ALA A 73 10.00 1.34 2.66
N ASN A 74 11.28 0.97 2.84
CA ASN A 74 12.10 0.53 1.73
C ASN A 74 11.59 -0.76 1.10
N GLN A 75 11.12 -1.71 1.92
CA GLN A 75 10.53 -2.94 1.42
C GLN A 75 9.27 -2.67 0.61
N LEU A 76 8.42 -1.76 1.10
CA LEU A 76 7.22 -1.37 0.38
C LEU A 76 7.57 -0.72 -0.96
N LEU A 77 8.53 0.21 -0.96
CA LEU A 77 8.96 0.87 -2.18
C LEU A 77 9.46 -0.12 -3.21
N GLN A 78 10.33 -1.05 -2.82
CA GLN A 78 10.87 -2.06 -3.73
C GLN A 78 9.77 -2.97 -4.27
N SER A 79 8.83 -3.37 -3.42
CA SER A 79 7.71 -4.21 -3.83
C SER A 79 6.81 -3.50 -4.83
N LEU A 80 6.52 -2.22 -4.60
CA LEU A 80 5.70 -1.43 -5.51
C LEU A 80 6.40 -1.21 -6.84
N GLN A 81 7.71 -0.94 -6.82
CA GLN A 81 8.48 -0.78 -8.06
C GLN A 81 8.49 -2.05 -8.88
N ARG A 82 8.66 -3.20 -8.23
CA ARG A 82 8.64 -4.51 -8.90
C ARG A 82 7.28 -4.79 -9.52
N LEU A 83 6.21 -4.52 -8.78
CA LEU A 83 4.86 -4.73 -9.26
C LEU A 83 4.54 -3.80 -10.43
N ALA A 84 4.95 -2.54 -10.36
CA ALA A 84 4.75 -1.58 -11.44
C ALA A 84 5.50 -2.01 -12.71
N ALA A 85 6.72 -2.53 -12.56
CA ALA A 85 7.48 -3.04 -13.70
C ALA A 85 6.79 -4.23 -14.34
N GLN A 86 6.25 -5.15 -13.54
CA GLN A 86 5.50 -6.29 -14.05
C GLN A 86 4.25 -5.86 -14.78
N SER A 87 3.52 -4.88 -14.24
CA SER A 87 2.31 -4.36 -14.88
C SER A 87 2.63 -3.68 -16.21
N ALA A 88 3.71 -2.90 -16.25
CA ALA A 88 4.15 -2.25 -17.50
C ALA A 88 4.55 -3.28 -18.56
N ALA A 89 5.26 -4.33 -18.16
CA ALA A 89 5.65 -5.39 -19.06
C ALA A 89 4.43 -6.13 -19.60
N ALA A 90 3.44 -6.42 -18.74
CA ALA A 90 2.21 -7.09 -19.16
C ALA A 90 1.41 -6.24 -20.14
N GLN A 91 1.30 -4.92 -19.89
CA GLN A 91 0.61 -4.01 -20.79
C GLN A 91 1.33 -3.90 -22.13
N SER A 92 2.65 -3.87 -22.11
CA SER A 92 3.44 -3.80 -23.32
C SER A 92 3.26 -5.06 -24.19
N ALA A 93 3.24 -6.23 -23.56
CA ALA A 93 2.98 -7.49 -24.27
C ALA A 93 1.57 -7.53 -24.86
N THR A 94 0.57 -7.07 -24.12
CA THR A 94 -0.80 -7.01 -24.58
C THR A 94 -0.93 -6.05 -25.77
N ASN A 95 -0.28 -4.91 -25.72
CA ASN A 95 -0.32 -3.94 -26.83
C ASN A 95 0.31 -4.50 -28.10
N LYS A 96 1.36 -5.31 -27.98
CA LYS A 96 1.98 -5.95 -29.14
C LYS A 96 1.06 -7.00 -29.78
N GLU A 97 0.27 -7.68 -28.97
CA GLU A 97 -0.64 -8.71 -29.47
C GLU A 97 -1.89 -8.14 -30.12
N SER A 98 -2.26 -6.91 -29.80
CA SER A 98 -3.47 -6.29 -30.32
C SER A 98 -3.31 -5.61 -31.66
N ASN A 99 -2.19 -5.77 -32.32
CA ASN A 99 -2.00 -5.27 -33.69
C ASN A 99 -2.55 -6.24 -34.73
#